data_8301b322c82047622d30e6c4f5d2ff53
#
_entry.id   8301b322c82047622d30e6c4f5d2ff53
#
_cell.length_a   1.000
_cell.length_b   1.000
_cell.length_c   1.000
_cell.angle_alpha   90.00
_cell.angle_beta   90.00
_cell.angle_gamma   90.00
#
_symmetry.space_group_name_H-M   'P 1'
#
loop_
_entity.id
_entity.type
_entity.pdbx_description
1 polymer ?
#
loop_
_entity_poly.entity_id
_entity_poly.type
_entity_poly.pdbx_seq_one_letter_code
_entity_poly.pdbx_strand_id
1 'polypeptide(L)'
;MRTVVVTDAVREVDGRVDGDRLLIPSDALAGATGWELKPQGLCRGDVCVPVGDTDGLLVDGMIDLASLGAALHWPTVVDAPEGVAAMTEPAADRAAVLAALEAPDFTLPDLDGNPVTFSTFTGKKKLLVAWASW
;
A
#
# COMPACT_ATOMS: atom_id res chain seq x y z
N MET A 1 19.91 -13.69 1.92
CA MET A 1 19.46 -13.50 0.53
C MET A 1 19.08 -12.04 0.34
N ARG A 2 19.47 -11.45 -0.77
CA ARG A 2 19.08 -10.05 -1.06
C ARG A 2 17.57 -9.98 -1.28
N THR A 3 16.91 -9.13 -0.53
CA THR A 3 15.47 -8.91 -0.59
C THR A 3 15.20 -7.47 -0.96
N VAL A 4 14.31 -7.25 -1.91
CA VAL A 4 13.90 -5.92 -2.35
C VAL A 4 12.54 -5.59 -1.77
N VAL A 5 12.45 -4.53 -1.00
CA VAL A 5 11.21 -4.02 -0.44
C VAL A 5 10.87 -2.69 -1.12
N VAL A 6 9.72 -2.64 -1.76
CA VAL A 6 9.21 -1.47 -2.47
C VAL A 6 8.05 -0.88 -1.67
N THR A 7 8.22 0.35 -1.21
CA THR A 7 7.19 1.14 -0.55
C THR A 7 7.03 2.47 -1.32
N ASP A 8 7.23 3.60 -0.69
CA ASP A 8 7.44 4.92 -1.33
C ASP A 8 8.81 5.01 -2.01
N ALA A 9 9.73 4.12 -1.64
CA ALA A 9 11.05 3.97 -2.21
C ALA A 9 11.43 2.49 -2.32
N VAL A 10 12.44 2.21 -3.12
CA VAL A 10 13.03 0.87 -3.24
C VAL A 10 14.14 0.73 -2.20
N ARG A 11 14.06 -0.31 -1.39
CA ARG A 11 15.07 -0.65 -0.37
C ARG A 11 15.54 -2.08 -0.55
N GLU A 12 16.82 -2.31 -0.31
CA GLU A 12 17.41 -3.63 -0.31
C GLU A 12 17.84 -3.98 1.12
N VAL A 13 17.44 -5.15 1.57
CA VAL A 13 17.78 -5.69 2.88
C VAL A 13 18.15 -7.17 2.75
N ASP A 14 18.85 -7.69 3.72
CA ASP A 14 19.02 -9.14 3.81
C ASP A 14 17.73 -9.78 4.29
N GLY A 15 17.31 -10.83 3.60
CA GLY A 15 16.09 -11.55 3.95
C GLY A 15 16.26 -13.06 3.80
N ARG A 16 15.20 -13.78 4.13
CA ARG A 16 15.11 -15.24 4.03
C ARG A 16 13.76 -15.64 3.45
N VAL A 17 13.79 -16.63 2.59
CA VAL A 17 12.57 -17.32 2.13
C VAL A 17 12.29 -18.51 3.04
N ASP A 18 11.06 -18.66 3.46
CA ASP A 18 10.56 -19.80 4.24
C ASP A 18 9.20 -20.23 3.67
N GLY A 19 9.23 -21.24 2.78
CA GLY A 19 8.07 -21.60 1.98
C GLY A 19 7.62 -20.44 1.10
N ASP A 20 6.39 -19.99 1.28
CA ASP A 20 5.80 -18.85 0.54
C ASP A 20 6.03 -17.51 1.25
N ARG A 21 6.75 -17.50 2.35
CA ARG A 21 7.01 -16.32 3.15
C ARG A 21 8.33 -15.67 2.76
N LEU A 22 8.33 -14.36 2.74
CA LEU A 22 9.53 -13.54 2.61
C LEU A 22 9.76 -12.78 3.92
N LEU A 23 10.84 -13.14 4.59
CA LEU A 23 11.17 -12.69 5.93
C LEU A 23 12.35 -11.73 5.90
N ILE A 24 12.28 -10.65 6.68
CA ILE A 24 13.39 -9.72 6.92
C ILE A 24 13.71 -9.64 8.40
N PRO A 25 14.96 -9.36 8.80
CA PRO A 25 15.31 -9.14 10.20
C PRO A 25 14.48 -8.01 10.81
N SER A 26 14.06 -8.17 12.06
CA SER A 26 13.23 -7.16 12.74
C SER A 26 13.94 -5.82 12.91
N ASP A 27 15.25 -5.80 13.01
CA ASP A 27 16.07 -4.58 13.08
C ASP A 27 16.20 -3.88 11.71
N ALA A 28 16.00 -4.60 10.59
CA ALA A 28 15.96 -4.02 9.25
C ALA A 28 14.60 -3.39 8.90
N LEU A 29 13.55 -3.67 9.67
CA LEU A 29 12.18 -3.22 9.40
C LEU A 29 12.06 -1.71 9.23
N ALA A 30 12.67 -0.95 10.14
CA ALA A 30 12.61 0.51 10.12
C ALA A 30 13.25 1.09 8.85
N GLY A 31 14.42 0.56 8.48
CA GLY A 31 15.11 0.96 7.26
C GLY A 31 14.38 0.59 5.97
N ALA A 32 13.68 -0.56 5.98
CA ALA A 32 12.96 -1.07 4.82
C ALA A 32 11.62 -0.37 4.59
N THR A 33 10.89 -0.02 5.66
CA THR A 33 9.49 0.39 5.58
C THR A 33 9.17 1.69 6.31
N GLY A 34 10.06 2.16 7.18
CA GLY A 34 9.82 3.27 8.10
C GLY A 34 9.01 2.90 9.35
N TRP A 35 8.62 1.63 9.50
CA TRP A 35 7.90 1.12 10.67
C TRP A 35 8.83 0.36 11.60
N GLU A 36 8.56 0.43 12.89
CA GLU A 36 9.29 -0.29 13.95
C GLU A 36 8.33 -1.16 14.75
N LEU A 37 8.76 -2.36 15.11
CA LEU A 37 8.00 -3.19 16.05
C LEU A 37 8.39 -2.80 17.49
N LYS A 38 7.41 -2.31 18.23
CA LYS A 38 7.52 -1.89 19.64
C LYS A 38 6.54 -2.69 20.51
N PRO A 39 6.65 -2.62 21.85
CA PRO A 39 5.68 -3.29 22.73
C PRO A 39 4.23 -2.86 22.51
N GLN A 40 4.00 -1.65 21.98
CA GLN A 40 2.66 -1.12 21.66
C GLN A 40 2.14 -1.60 20.31
N GLY A 41 2.96 -2.22 19.46
CA GLY A 41 2.64 -2.66 18.10
C GLY A 41 3.61 -2.11 17.07
N LEU A 42 3.15 -1.99 15.83
CA LEU A 42 3.92 -1.38 14.74
C LEU A 42 3.80 0.14 14.81
N CYS A 43 4.91 0.84 14.95
CA CYS A 43 4.95 2.28 15.14
C CYS A 43 5.76 2.98 14.05
N ARG A 44 5.26 4.14 13.57
CA ARG A 44 5.95 5.07 12.68
C ARG A 44 5.75 6.50 13.19
N GLY A 45 6.80 7.10 13.71
CA GLY A 45 6.69 8.38 14.43
C GLY A 45 5.75 8.27 15.63
N ASP A 46 4.75 9.14 15.70
CA ASP A 46 3.76 9.18 16.77
C ASP A 46 2.56 8.23 16.53
N VAL A 47 2.51 7.56 15.40
CA VAL A 47 1.42 6.64 15.05
C VAL A 47 1.83 5.22 15.36
N CYS A 48 1.01 4.52 16.16
CA CYS A 48 1.18 3.10 16.45
C CYS A 48 -0.09 2.33 16.08
N VAL A 49 0.11 1.22 15.36
CA VAL A 49 -0.95 0.26 15.04
C VAL A 49 -0.80 -0.93 15.98
N PRO A 50 -1.77 -1.18 16.88
CA PRO A 50 -1.71 -2.34 17.75
C PRO A 50 -1.69 -3.64 16.94
N VAL A 51 -0.78 -4.54 17.28
CA VAL A 51 -0.72 -5.87 16.71
C VAL A 51 -1.15 -6.86 17.78
N GLY A 52 -2.36 -7.40 17.64
CA GLY A 52 -2.98 -8.26 18.67
C GLY A 52 -2.37 -9.65 18.76
N ASP A 53 -1.88 -10.18 17.65
CA ASP A 53 -1.23 -11.48 17.55
C ASP A 53 0.02 -11.34 16.69
N THR A 54 1.18 -11.60 17.28
CA THR A 54 2.47 -11.54 16.59
C THR A 54 2.87 -12.89 15.98
N ASP A 55 2.11 -13.97 16.19
CA ASP A 55 2.47 -15.31 15.76
C ASP A 55 2.62 -15.42 14.23
N GLY A 56 1.85 -14.64 13.48
CA GLY A 56 1.99 -14.56 12.02
C GLY A 56 3.01 -13.53 11.55
N LEU A 57 3.22 -12.46 12.32
CA LEU A 57 4.12 -11.36 11.97
C LEU A 57 5.58 -11.70 12.24
N LEU A 58 5.84 -12.37 13.37
CA LEU A 58 7.18 -12.78 13.79
C LEU A 58 7.39 -14.29 13.56
N VAL A 59 8.39 -14.61 12.77
CA VAL A 59 8.84 -15.98 12.50
C VAL A 59 10.32 -16.05 12.81
N ASP A 60 10.69 -16.78 13.85
CA ASP A 60 12.08 -16.90 14.33
C ASP A 60 12.79 -15.55 14.54
N GLY A 61 12.07 -14.54 15.04
CA GLY A 61 12.60 -13.19 15.25
C GLY A 61 12.72 -12.34 13.98
N MET A 62 12.23 -12.84 12.85
CA MET A 62 12.16 -12.13 11.58
C MET A 62 10.72 -11.69 11.29
N ILE A 63 10.55 -10.63 10.52
CA ILE A 63 9.25 -10.10 10.10
C ILE A 63 8.82 -10.75 8.78
N ASP A 64 7.63 -11.32 8.75
CA ASP A 64 6.97 -11.75 7.52
C ASP A 64 6.33 -10.54 6.82
N LEU A 65 6.77 -10.25 5.60
CA LEU A 65 6.33 -9.07 4.85
C LEU A 65 4.86 -9.13 4.43
N ALA A 66 4.31 -10.31 4.19
CA ALA A 66 2.88 -10.45 3.89
C ALA A 66 2.03 -10.15 5.14
N SER A 67 2.42 -10.69 6.29
CA SER A 67 1.75 -10.45 7.58
C SER A 67 1.90 -8.99 8.03
N LEU A 68 3.04 -8.36 7.73
CA LEU A 68 3.24 -6.93 7.96
C LEU A 68 2.22 -6.08 7.18
N GLY A 69 2.06 -6.36 5.88
CA GLY A 69 1.07 -5.67 5.06
C GLY A 69 -0.35 -5.86 5.58
N ALA A 70 -0.70 -7.08 5.98
CA ALA A 70 -2.00 -7.38 6.57
C ALA A 70 -2.23 -6.61 7.88
N ALA A 71 -1.25 -6.56 8.77
CA ALA A 71 -1.32 -5.84 10.04
C ALA A 71 -1.47 -4.32 9.86
N LEU A 72 -0.83 -3.76 8.83
CA LEU A 72 -0.95 -2.34 8.47
C LEU A 72 -2.16 -2.03 7.60
N HIS A 73 -2.92 -3.03 7.15
CA HIS A 73 -3.95 -2.90 6.13
C HIS A 73 -3.44 -2.29 4.83
N TRP A 74 -2.20 -2.57 4.47
CA TRP A 74 -1.56 -2.11 3.25
C TRP A 74 -1.71 -3.14 2.15
N PRO A 75 -2.18 -2.77 0.96
CA PRO A 75 -2.08 -3.62 -0.22
C PRO A 75 -0.65 -4.10 -0.41
N THR A 76 -0.46 -5.42 -0.42
CA THR A 76 0.87 -6.03 -0.42
C THR A 76 0.91 -7.19 -1.41
N VAL A 77 1.96 -7.24 -2.19
CA VAL A 77 2.30 -8.35 -3.08
C VAL A 77 3.70 -8.85 -2.72
N VAL A 78 3.85 -10.15 -2.54
CA VAL A 78 5.12 -10.80 -2.24
C VAL A 78 5.41 -11.85 -3.29
N ASP A 79 6.61 -11.78 -3.85
CA ASP A 79 7.21 -12.82 -4.66
C ASP A 79 8.40 -13.39 -3.87
N ALA A 80 8.13 -14.42 -3.08
CA ALA A 80 9.14 -14.99 -2.19
C ALA A 80 10.30 -15.63 -2.96
N PRO A 81 10.08 -16.41 -4.05
CA PRO A 81 11.17 -16.94 -4.87
C PRO A 81 12.12 -15.88 -5.41
N GLU A 82 11.60 -14.75 -5.87
CA GLU A 82 12.40 -13.65 -6.40
C GLU A 82 12.92 -12.71 -5.31
N GLY A 83 12.48 -12.87 -4.06
CA GLY A 83 12.88 -12.03 -2.95
C GLY A 83 12.39 -10.59 -3.06
N VAL A 84 11.18 -10.40 -3.58
CA VAL A 84 10.59 -9.07 -3.79
C VAL A 84 9.29 -8.94 -3.02
N ALA A 85 9.12 -7.83 -2.32
CA ALA A 85 7.84 -7.43 -1.75
C ALA A 85 7.53 -5.98 -2.14
N ALA A 86 6.32 -5.74 -2.59
CA ALA A 86 5.79 -4.39 -2.84
C ALA A 86 4.59 -4.15 -1.95
N MET A 87 4.59 -3.05 -1.22
CA MET A 87 3.50 -2.65 -0.36
C MET A 87 3.31 -1.13 -0.39
N THR A 88 2.07 -0.70 -0.29
CA THR A 88 1.75 0.72 -0.38
C THR A 88 0.74 1.13 0.66
N GLU A 89 0.90 2.33 1.18
CA GLU A 89 -0.10 2.94 2.05
C GLU A 89 -1.43 3.09 1.29
N PRO A 90 -2.56 2.62 1.86
CA PRO A 90 -3.85 2.79 1.20
C PRO A 90 -4.14 4.28 1.04
N ALA A 91 -4.59 4.67 -0.14
CA ALA A 91 -5.10 6.01 -0.36
C ALA A 91 -6.47 6.12 0.30
N ALA A 92 -6.50 6.47 1.59
CA ALA A 92 -7.70 6.51 2.41
C ALA A 92 -8.82 7.34 1.76
N ASP A 93 -8.47 8.48 1.17
CA ASP A 93 -9.43 9.34 0.48
C ASP A 93 -10.06 8.67 -0.75
N ARG A 94 -9.25 7.96 -1.56
CA ARG A 94 -9.75 7.21 -2.73
C ARG A 94 -10.56 5.99 -2.32
N ALA A 95 -10.16 5.31 -1.27
CA ALA A 95 -10.90 4.16 -0.75
C ALA A 95 -12.25 4.57 -0.17
N ALA A 96 -12.34 5.70 0.53
CA ALA A 96 -13.58 6.24 1.06
C ALA A 96 -14.54 6.65 -0.07
N VAL A 97 -14.06 7.33 -1.10
CA VAL A 97 -14.85 7.71 -2.27
C VAL A 97 -15.39 6.49 -3.02
N LEU A 98 -14.55 5.47 -3.23
CA LEU A 98 -14.98 4.23 -3.87
C LEU A 98 -15.98 3.44 -3.01
N ALA A 99 -15.81 3.42 -1.69
CA ALA A 99 -16.73 2.77 -0.78
C ALA A 99 -18.09 3.47 -0.71
N ALA A 100 -18.11 4.79 -0.84
CA ALA A 100 -19.32 5.61 -0.91
C ALA A 100 -20.05 5.46 -2.26
N LEU A 101 -19.43 4.85 -3.27
CA LEU A 101 -19.94 4.75 -4.65
C LEU A 101 -20.24 6.13 -5.26
N GLU A 102 -19.52 7.16 -4.84
CA GLU A 102 -19.62 8.51 -5.34
C GLU A 102 -18.41 8.86 -6.20
N ALA A 103 -18.64 9.31 -7.41
CA ALA A 103 -17.57 9.81 -8.26
C ALA A 103 -17.17 11.23 -7.82
N PRO A 104 -15.86 11.52 -7.67
CA PRO A 104 -15.41 12.87 -7.37
C PRO A 104 -15.79 13.82 -8.51
N ASP A 105 -16.11 15.08 -8.17
CA ASP A 105 -16.33 16.10 -9.17
C ASP A 105 -14.99 16.57 -9.76
N PHE A 106 -15.01 16.92 -11.03
CA PHE A 106 -13.84 17.44 -11.73
C PHE A 106 -14.27 18.37 -12.85
N THR A 107 -13.37 19.22 -13.29
CA THR A 107 -13.55 20.14 -14.41
C THR A 107 -12.45 19.90 -15.44
N LEU A 108 -12.85 19.71 -16.68
CA LEU A 108 -11.93 19.55 -17.82
C LEU A 108 -12.35 20.54 -18.93
N PRO A 109 -11.39 21.04 -19.73
CA PRO A 109 -11.73 21.86 -20.89
C PRO A 109 -12.36 21.00 -21.99
N ASP A 110 -13.32 21.55 -22.71
CA ASP A 110 -13.82 20.98 -23.96
C ASP A 110 -12.84 21.27 -25.13
N LEU A 111 -13.21 20.88 -26.33
CA LEU A 111 -12.36 21.09 -27.52
C LEU A 111 -12.15 22.56 -27.88
N ASP A 112 -13.01 23.43 -27.40
CA ASP A 112 -12.94 24.89 -27.60
C ASP A 112 -12.24 25.60 -26.44
N GLY A 113 -11.80 24.81 -25.41
CA GLY A 113 -11.12 25.32 -24.23
C GLY A 113 -12.04 25.81 -23.10
N ASN A 114 -13.35 25.64 -23.22
CA ASN A 114 -14.28 26.05 -22.18
C ASN A 114 -14.32 25.03 -21.05
N PRO A 115 -14.37 25.44 -19.77
CA PRO A 115 -14.44 24.56 -18.65
C PRO A 115 -15.79 23.83 -18.58
N VAL A 116 -15.74 22.49 -18.52
CA VAL A 116 -16.91 21.62 -18.32
C VAL A 116 -16.76 20.86 -17.03
N THR A 117 -17.69 21.06 -16.11
CA THR A 117 -17.70 20.41 -14.80
C THR A 117 -18.61 19.19 -14.82
N PHE A 118 -18.12 18.08 -14.28
CA PHE A 118 -18.82 16.78 -14.30
C PHE A 118 -20.18 16.83 -13.58
N SER A 119 -20.28 17.57 -12.47
CA SER A 119 -21.53 17.76 -11.72
C SER A 119 -22.63 18.49 -12.51
N THR A 120 -22.28 19.21 -13.57
CA THR A 120 -23.27 19.86 -14.46
C THR A 120 -24.25 18.84 -15.08
N PHE A 121 -23.84 17.57 -15.20
CA PHE A 121 -24.65 16.49 -15.75
C PHE A 121 -25.39 15.68 -14.67
N THR A 122 -25.65 16.28 -13.52
CA THR A 122 -26.41 15.63 -12.43
C THR A 122 -27.78 15.15 -12.93
N GLY A 123 -28.18 13.93 -12.51
CA GLY A 123 -29.44 13.31 -12.93
C GLY A 123 -29.38 12.58 -14.28
N LYS A 124 -28.24 12.59 -14.98
CA LYS A 124 -28.03 11.84 -16.22
C LYS A 124 -27.14 10.64 -15.98
N LYS A 125 -27.34 9.56 -16.76
CA LYS A 125 -26.38 8.46 -16.83
C LYS A 125 -25.13 8.96 -17.55
N LYS A 126 -23.96 8.65 -17.00
CA LYS A 126 -22.66 9.10 -17.51
C LYS A 126 -21.76 7.92 -17.78
N LEU A 127 -21.04 7.98 -18.88
CA LEU A 127 -19.97 7.07 -19.20
C LEU A 127 -18.69 7.87 -19.42
N LEU A 128 -17.69 7.63 -18.59
CA LEU A 128 -16.37 8.23 -18.74
C LEU A 128 -15.45 7.24 -19.43
N VAL A 129 -14.88 7.63 -20.55
CA VAL A 129 -13.89 6.85 -21.30
C VAL A 129 -12.60 7.64 -21.37
N ALA A 130 -11.50 7.02 -20.92
CA ALA A 130 -10.15 7.57 -21.05
C ALA A 130 -9.36 6.70 -22.04
N TRP A 131 -8.71 7.33 -23.01
CA TRP A 131 -7.83 6.68 -23.96
C TRP A 131 -6.64 7.58 -24.27
N ALA A 132 -5.60 6.97 -24.83
CA ALA A 132 -4.48 7.71 -25.38
C ALA A 132 -4.16 7.19 -26.79
N SER A 133 -3.75 8.09 -27.67
CA SER A 133 -3.23 7.76 -29.00
C SER A 133 -1.71 7.92 -28.96
N TRP A 134 -0.99 6.83 -28.86
CA TRP A 134 0.46 6.75 -29.04
C TRP A 134 0.84 5.81 -30.14
#